data_a01830d9fa8ae562ce9db6fa3e4855f4
#
_entry.id   a01830d9fa8ae562ce9db6fa3e4855f4
#
_cell.length_a   1.000
_cell.length_b   1.000
_cell.length_c   1.000
_cell.angle_alpha   90.00
_cell.angle_beta   90.00
_cell.angle_gamma   90.00
#
_symmetry.space_group_name_H-M   'P 1'
#
loop_
_entity.id
_entity.type
_entity.pdbx_description
1 polymer ?
#
loop_
_entity_poly.entity_id
_entity_poly.type
_entity_poly.pdbx_seq_one_letter_code
_entity_poly.pdbx_strand_id
1 'polypeptide(L)'
;MATPNEDVVGKLNSFLRGEISAVETYKQALEKVKDPAIRSQLESCEQDHEQRVELLRERITHLGGTPDKGSGAWGVWAKLVQGGSDLLGDKTALKTLEEGEDHGLNDYRRDLDELDGETRSWVESAILPMAERTHGTLSTLKRTVH
;
A
#
# COMPACT_ATOMS: atom_id res chain seq x y z
N MET A 1 1.78 -27.47 12.33
CA MET A 1 2.92 -26.69 11.85
C MET A 1 2.62 -26.21 10.44
N ALA A 2 2.74 -24.90 10.20
CA ALA A 2 2.47 -24.34 8.88
C ALA A 2 3.51 -24.81 7.87
N THR A 3 3.10 -25.04 6.63
CA THR A 3 4.03 -25.33 5.53
C THR A 3 4.75 -24.03 5.13
N PRO A 4 5.92 -24.12 4.46
CA PRO A 4 6.58 -22.92 3.95
C PRO A 4 5.68 -22.05 3.06
N ASN A 5 4.81 -22.67 2.25
CA ASN A 5 3.86 -21.92 1.42
C ASN A 5 2.80 -21.20 2.26
N GLU A 6 2.36 -21.82 3.35
CA GLU A 6 1.39 -21.17 4.24
C GLU A 6 1.99 -19.93 4.90
N ASP A 7 3.25 -19.98 5.32
CA ASP A 7 3.94 -18.84 5.90
C ASP A 7 4.11 -17.72 4.87
N VAL A 8 4.50 -18.06 3.64
CA VAL A 8 4.65 -17.11 2.55
C VAL A 8 3.29 -16.48 2.20
N VAL A 9 2.25 -17.32 2.08
CA VAL A 9 0.89 -16.83 1.79
C VAL A 9 0.43 -15.87 2.89
N GLY A 10 0.73 -16.17 4.15
CA GLY A 10 0.40 -15.29 5.27
C GLY A 10 1.06 -13.91 5.12
N LYS A 11 2.33 -13.88 4.73
CA LYS A 11 3.05 -12.62 4.50
C LYS A 11 2.46 -11.86 3.32
N LEU A 12 2.20 -12.55 2.21
CA LEU A 12 1.62 -11.90 1.03
C LEU A 12 0.23 -11.37 1.33
N ASN A 13 -0.57 -12.07 2.13
CA ASN A 13 -1.88 -11.59 2.55
C ASN A 13 -1.75 -10.35 3.46
N SER A 14 -0.73 -10.29 4.29
CA SER A 14 -0.46 -9.09 5.08
C SER A 14 -0.20 -7.89 4.17
N PHE A 15 0.64 -8.07 3.15
CA PHE A 15 0.88 -7.02 2.17
C PHE A 15 -0.40 -6.65 1.42
N LEU A 16 -1.20 -7.65 1.04
CA LEU A 16 -2.46 -7.44 0.33
C LEU A 16 -3.42 -6.58 1.15
N ARG A 17 -3.58 -6.88 2.43
CA ARG A 17 -4.44 -6.06 3.30
C ARG A 17 -3.97 -4.62 3.37
N GLY A 18 -2.65 -4.41 3.44
CA GLY A 18 -2.07 -3.07 3.41
C GLY A 18 -2.38 -2.34 2.12
N GLU A 19 -2.27 -3.02 0.98
CA GLU A 19 -2.56 -2.41 -0.32
C GLU A 19 -4.04 -2.09 -0.49
N ILE A 20 -4.93 -2.97 -0.03
CA ILE A 20 -6.37 -2.69 -0.07
C ILE A 20 -6.69 -1.47 0.80
N SER A 21 -6.09 -1.38 1.98
CA SER A 21 -6.24 -0.23 2.86
C SER A 21 -5.75 1.06 2.18
N ALA A 22 -4.64 0.97 1.45
CA ALA A 22 -4.10 2.11 0.70
C ALA A 22 -5.11 2.59 -0.35
N VAL A 23 -5.66 1.68 -1.14
CA VAL A 23 -6.68 2.03 -2.16
C VAL A 23 -7.85 2.76 -1.51
N GLU A 24 -8.38 2.22 -0.41
CA GLU A 24 -9.50 2.84 0.30
C GLU A 24 -9.14 4.25 0.79
N THR A 25 -7.93 4.43 1.31
CA THR A 25 -7.48 5.73 1.83
C THR A 25 -7.28 6.74 0.71
N TYR A 26 -6.69 6.33 -0.41
CA TYR A 26 -6.56 7.22 -1.58
C TYR A 26 -7.92 7.66 -2.10
N LYS A 27 -8.91 6.77 -2.13
CA LYS A 27 -10.27 7.15 -2.55
C LYS A 27 -10.87 8.19 -1.63
N GLN A 28 -10.68 8.04 -0.31
CA GLN A 28 -11.14 9.04 0.65
C GLN A 28 -10.43 10.38 0.45
N ALA A 29 -9.12 10.35 0.26
CA ALA A 29 -8.35 11.56 0.04
C ALA A 29 -8.80 12.29 -1.23
N LEU A 30 -9.08 11.55 -2.30
CA LEU A 30 -9.54 12.13 -3.56
C LEU A 30 -10.89 12.83 -3.44
N GLU A 31 -11.71 12.45 -2.46
CA GLU A 31 -12.96 13.17 -2.18
C GLU A 31 -12.72 14.54 -1.54
N LYS A 32 -11.57 14.73 -0.91
CA LYS A 32 -11.25 15.93 -0.12
C LYS A 32 -10.27 16.87 -0.79
N VAL A 33 -9.32 16.34 -1.56
CA VAL A 33 -8.30 17.13 -2.24
C VAL A 33 -8.90 17.91 -3.39
N LYS A 34 -8.62 19.21 -3.47
CA LYS A 34 -9.24 20.11 -4.44
C LYS A 34 -8.34 20.48 -5.61
N ASP A 35 -7.03 20.54 -5.40
CA ASP A 35 -6.09 20.93 -6.44
C ASP A 35 -6.05 19.89 -7.57
N PRO A 36 -6.37 20.27 -8.83
CA PRO A 36 -6.43 19.28 -9.92
C PRO A 36 -5.10 18.59 -10.21
N ALA A 37 -3.97 19.29 -10.06
CA ALA A 37 -2.67 18.71 -10.31
C ALA A 37 -2.33 17.66 -9.25
N ILE A 38 -2.64 17.94 -7.99
CA ILE A 38 -2.47 16.98 -6.90
C ILE A 38 -3.39 15.78 -7.10
N ARG A 39 -4.66 16.03 -7.44
CA ARG A 39 -5.63 14.95 -7.70
C ARG A 39 -5.13 13.99 -8.76
N SER A 40 -4.58 14.51 -9.86
CA SER A 40 -4.05 13.69 -10.94
C SER A 40 -2.93 12.76 -10.45
N GLN A 41 -2.03 13.28 -9.63
CA GLN A 41 -0.94 12.48 -9.06
C GLN A 41 -1.47 11.40 -8.10
N LEU A 42 -2.45 11.76 -7.27
CA LEU A 42 -3.04 10.81 -6.33
C LEU A 42 -3.83 9.71 -7.04
N GLU A 43 -4.51 10.04 -8.14
CA GLU A 43 -5.20 9.05 -8.95
C GLU A 43 -4.22 8.03 -9.54
N SER A 44 -3.08 8.50 -9.99
CA SER A 44 -2.01 7.63 -10.50
C SER A 44 -1.48 6.70 -9.41
N CYS A 45 -1.27 7.22 -8.20
CA CYS A 45 -0.83 6.41 -7.08
C CYS A 45 -1.89 5.38 -6.67
N GLU A 46 -3.16 5.78 -6.66
CA GLU A 46 -4.25 4.85 -6.35
C GLU A 46 -4.28 3.70 -7.33
N GLN A 47 -4.11 3.98 -8.62
CA GLN A 47 -4.05 2.93 -9.64
C GLN A 47 -2.86 2.00 -9.45
N ASP A 48 -1.71 2.52 -9.02
CA ASP A 48 -0.55 1.69 -8.69
C ASP A 48 -0.87 0.73 -7.54
N HIS A 49 -1.56 1.21 -6.50
CA HIS A 49 -1.96 0.36 -5.39
C HIS A 49 -2.99 -0.69 -5.83
N GLU A 50 -3.93 -0.34 -6.70
CA GLU A 50 -4.88 -1.30 -7.26
C GLU A 50 -4.15 -2.40 -8.04
N GLN A 51 -3.15 -2.04 -8.81
CA GLN A 51 -2.35 -3.01 -9.56
C GLN A 51 -1.59 -3.94 -8.61
N ARG A 52 -1.03 -3.42 -7.53
CA ARG A 52 -0.36 -4.24 -6.51
C ARG A 52 -1.34 -5.22 -5.86
N VAL A 53 -2.57 -4.79 -5.60
CA VAL A 53 -3.62 -5.68 -5.09
C VAL A 53 -3.80 -6.87 -6.03
N GLU A 54 -3.94 -6.61 -7.33
CA GLU A 54 -4.14 -7.69 -8.30
C GLU A 54 -2.92 -8.61 -8.41
N LEU A 55 -1.72 -8.05 -8.43
CA LEU A 55 -0.48 -8.83 -8.47
C LEU A 55 -0.36 -9.76 -7.25
N LEU A 56 -0.67 -9.23 -6.07
CA LEU A 56 -0.62 -10.02 -4.84
C LEU A 56 -1.68 -11.12 -4.82
N ARG A 57 -2.89 -10.82 -5.28
CA ARG A 57 -3.95 -11.83 -5.39
C ARG A 57 -3.56 -12.96 -6.31
N GLU A 58 -3.02 -12.63 -7.46
CA GLU A 58 -2.58 -13.64 -8.44
C GLU A 58 -1.47 -14.52 -7.86
N ARG A 59 -0.50 -13.90 -7.18
CA ARG A 59 0.62 -14.65 -6.61
C ARG A 59 0.16 -15.58 -5.49
N ILE A 60 -0.72 -15.11 -4.61
CA ILE A 60 -1.27 -15.93 -3.53
C ILE A 60 -2.02 -17.13 -4.10
N THR A 61 -2.84 -16.89 -5.13
CA THR A 61 -3.59 -17.96 -5.79
C THR A 61 -2.64 -18.96 -6.45
N HIS A 62 -1.59 -18.47 -7.09
CA HIS A 62 -0.56 -19.32 -7.72
C HIS A 62 0.10 -20.25 -6.69
N LEU A 63 0.30 -19.76 -5.47
CA LEU A 63 0.91 -20.55 -4.39
C LEU A 63 -0.09 -21.48 -3.69
N GLY A 64 -1.33 -21.52 -4.15
CA GLY A 64 -2.38 -22.37 -3.58
C GLY A 64 -3.09 -21.78 -2.37
N GLY A 65 -2.85 -20.50 -2.08
CA GLY A 65 -3.49 -19.81 -0.97
C GLY A 65 -4.79 -19.13 -1.38
N THR A 66 -5.46 -18.54 -0.39
CA THR A 66 -6.68 -17.77 -0.59
C THR A 66 -6.41 -16.31 -0.29
N PRO A 67 -6.54 -15.42 -1.30
CA PRO A 67 -6.32 -13.99 -1.05
C PRO A 67 -7.38 -13.41 -0.12
N ASP A 68 -6.95 -12.53 0.79
CA ASP A 68 -7.88 -11.80 1.65
C ASP A 68 -8.73 -10.85 0.80
N LYS A 69 -9.98 -10.65 1.24
CA LYS A 69 -10.95 -9.85 0.49
C LYS A 69 -10.98 -8.38 0.88
N GLY A 70 -10.48 -8.04 2.06
CA GLY A 70 -10.55 -6.68 2.56
C GLY A 70 -9.32 -6.30 3.36
N SER A 71 -9.23 -5.03 3.72
CA SER A 71 -8.11 -4.49 4.50
C SER A 71 -8.10 -4.97 5.95
N GLY A 72 -9.26 -5.42 6.44
CA GLY A 72 -9.43 -5.74 7.85
C GLY A 72 -9.45 -4.49 8.72
N ALA A 73 -9.82 -4.69 10.00
CA ALA A 73 -9.92 -3.59 10.96
C ALA A 73 -8.54 -3.03 11.34
N TRP A 74 -7.48 -3.72 10.97
CA TRP A 74 -6.12 -3.40 11.39
C TRP A 74 -5.24 -2.88 10.27
N GLY A 75 -5.82 -2.47 9.15
CA GLY A 75 -5.06 -1.87 8.06
C GLY A 75 -4.30 -0.64 8.56
N VAL A 76 -3.01 -0.55 8.24
CA VAL A 76 -2.16 0.56 8.69
C VAL A 76 -2.75 1.90 8.28
N TRP A 77 -3.22 1.98 7.04
CA TRP A 77 -3.79 3.21 6.51
C TRP A 77 -5.11 3.58 7.20
N ALA A 78 -5.93 2.56 7.51
CA ALA A 78 -7.18 2.80 8.24
C ALA A 78 -6.90 3.38 9.62
N LYS A 79 -5.87 2.90 10.31
CA LYS A 79 -5.46 3.44 11.61
C LYS A 79 -5.03 4.90 11.52
N LEU A 80 -4.31 5.27 10.47
CA LEU A 80 -3.86 6.64 10.26
C LEU A 80 -5.05 7.59 10.09
N VAL A 81 -6.07 7.17 9.36
CA VAL A 81 -7.30 7.96 9.17
C VAL A 81 -8.10 8.04 10.47
N GLN A 82 -8.27 6.92 11.17
CA GLN A 82 -9.04 6.86 12.43
C GLN A 82 -8.37 7.59 13.58
N GLY A 83 -7.06 7.81 13.49
CA GLY A 83 -6.29 8.48 14.53
C GLY A 83 -6.54 9.98 14.65
N GLY A 84 -7.64 10.48 14.11
CA GLY A 84 -8.03 11.88 14.22
C GLY A 84 -7.57 12.74 13.07
N SER A 85 -6.98 12.14 12.06
CA SER A 85 -6.66 12.87 10.84
C SER A 85 -7.91 12.94 10.00
N ASP A 86 -8.69 13.98 10.20
CA ASP A 86 -9.64 14.35 9.17
C ASP A 86 -8.81 14.68 7.93
N LEU A 87 -9.10 14.04 6.81
CA LEU A 87 -8.45 14.36 5.55
C LEU A 87 -8.94 15.72 5.04
N LEU A 88 -8.98 16.70 5.94
CA LEU A 88 -9.42 18.05 5.64
C LEU A 88 -8.27 18.88 5.11
N GLY A 89 -8.40 19.29 3.87
CA GLY A 89 -7.38 20.08 3.21
C GLY A 89 -6.29 19.24 2.58
N ASP A 90 -5.69 19.80 1.55
CA ASP A 90 -4.72 19.07 0.71
C ASP A 90 -3.47 18.70 1.50
N LYS A 91 -2.98 19.61 2.33
CA LYS A 91 -1.76 19.39 3.12
C LYS A 91 -1.91 18.21 4.09
N THR A 92 -3.04 18.14 4.80
CA THR A 92 -3.32 17.07 5.77
C THR A 92 -3.46 15.74 5.06
N ALA A 93 -4.17 15.71 3.94
CA ALA A 93 -4.33 14.50 3.13
C ALA A 93 -2.97 13.98 2.65
N LEU A 94 -2.13 14.86 2.13
CA LEU A 94 -0.80 14.47 1.64
C LEU A 94 0.09 13.94 2.77
N LYS A 95 0.03 14.56 3.94
CA LYS A 95 0.78 14.09 5.11
C LYS A 95 0.37 12.68 5.50
N THR A 96 -0.94 12.43 5.58
CA THR A 96 -1.48 11.12 5.94
C THR A 96 -1.07 10.05 4.91
N LEU A 97 -1.21 10.38 3.62
CA LEU A 97 -0.83 9.44 2.56
C LEU A 97 0.67 9.15 2.57
N GLU A 98 1.50 10.16 2.81
CA GLU A 98 2.95 9.94 2.88
C GLU A 98 3.34 9.05 4.06
N GLU A 99 2.70 9.22 5.21
CA GLU A 99 2.90 8.35 6.36
C GLU A 99 2.54 6.89 6.03
N GLY A 100 1.42 6.70 5.32
CA GLY A 100 1.03 5.37 4.86
C GLY A 100 2.02 4.77 3.88
N GLU A 101 2.53 5.56 2.94
CA GLU A 101 3.55 5.10 2.00
C GLU A 101 4.84 4.69 2.74
N ASP A 102 5.26 5.46 3.75
CA ASP A 102 6.40 5.12 4.58
C ASP A 102 6.22 3.76 5.25
N HIS A 103 5.07 3.56 5.90
CA HIS A 103 4.77 2.30 6.58
C HIS A 103 4.74 1.13 5.61
N GLY A 104 4.09 1.29 4.46
CA GLY A 104 3.98 0.22 3.47
C GLY A 104 5.34 -0.17 2.91
N LEU A 105 6.15 0.80 2.55
CA LEU A 105 7.49 0.55 2.01
C LEU A 105 8.38 -0.14 3.05
N ASN A 106 8.34 0.34 4.29
CA ASN A 106 9.11 -0.26 5.38
C ASN A 106 8.66 -1.69 5.67
N ASP A 107 7.36 -1.98 5.60
CA ASP A 107 6.84 -3.32 5.79
C ASP A 107 7.38 -4.29 4.73
N TYR A 108 7.40 -3.87 3.46
CA TYR A 108 7.99 -4.69 2.40
C TYR A 108 9.48 -4.97 2.68
N ARG A 109 10.24 -3.94 2.99
CA ARG A 109 11.69 -4.06 3.23
C ARG A 109 11.99 -4.94 4.44
N ARG A 110 11.24 -4.76 5.52
CA ARG A 110 11.42 -5.54 6.75
C ARG A 110 11.14 -7.02 6.52
N ASP A 111 10.08 -7.32 5.79
CA ASP A 111 9.60 -8.69 5.66
C ASP A 111 10.23 -9.47 4.49
N LEU A 112 11.03 -8.80 3.65
CA LEU A 112 11.73 -9.46 2.55
C LEU A 112 12.59 -10.63 3.02
N ASP A 113 13.28 -10.48 4.16
CA ASP A 113 14.17 -11.51 4.68
C ASP A 113 13.42 -12.76 5.15
N GLU A 114 12.12 -12.64 5.37
CA GLU A 114 11.28 -13.76 5.81
C GLU A 114 10.66 -14.52 4.65
N LEU A 115 10.89 -14.07 3.42
CA LEU A 115 10.36 -14.71 2.23
C LEU A 115 11.39 -15.68 1.65
N ASP A 116 10.90 -16.74 0.98
CA ASP A 116 11.80 -17.64 0.25
C ASP A 116 12.43 -16.92 -0.95
N GLY A 117 13.47 -17.52 -1.52
CA GLY A 117 14.25 -16.88 -2.59
C GLY A 117 13.41 -16.49 -3.80
N GLU A 118 12.48 -17.34 -4.21
CA GLU A 118 11.63 -17.10 -5.38
C GLU A 118 10.62 -15.98 -5.10
N THR A 119 9.94 -16.03 -3.97
CA THR A 119 8.96 -15.02 -3.60
C THR A 119 9.64 -13.69 -3.31
N ARG A 120 10.79 -13.71 -2.65
CA ARG A 120 11.57 -12.51 -2.40
C ARG A 120 11.96 -11.81 -3.70
N SER A 121 12.48 -12.56 -4.67
CA SER A 121 12.84 -12.01 -5.98
C SER A 121 11.64 -11.42 -6.69
N TRP A 122 10.48 -12.07 -6.58
CA TRP A 122 9.24 -11.57 -7.17
C TRP A 122 8.81 -10.25 -6.54
N VAL A 123 8.83 -10.15 -5.20
CA VAL A 123 8.50 -8.90 -4.51
C VAL A 123 9.47 -7.80 -4.89
N GLU A 124 10.77 -8.10 -4.92
CA GLU A 124 11.80 -7.11 -5.27
C GLU A 124 11.67 -6.58 -6.70
N SER A 125 11.21 -7.42 -7.64
CA SER A 125 11.12 -7.01 -9.05
C SER A 125 9.73 -6.51 -9.46
N ALA A 126 8.65 -7.04 -8.87
CA ALA A 126 7.29 -6.73 -9.29
C ALA A 126 6.56 -5.73 -8.38
N ILE A 127 6.87 -5.71 -7.11
CA ILE A 127 6.13 -4.91 -6.12
C ILE A 127 6.95 -3.73 -5.59
N LEU A 128 8.17 -3.98 -5.12
CA LEU A 128 8.98 -2.98 -4.45
C LEU A 128 9.24 -1.72 -5.28
N PRO A 129 9.56 -1.82 -6.59
CA PRO A 129 9.75 -0.61 -7.39
C PRO A 129 8.50 0.28 -7.46
N MET A 130 7.32 -0.32 -7.47
CA MET A 130 6.06 0.43 -7.45
C MET A 130 5.87 1.14 -6.10
N ALA A 131 6.20 0.45 -5.00
CA ALA A 131 6.11 1.04 -3.66
C ALA A 131 7.09 2.21 -3.51
N GLU A 132 8.30 2.08 -4.02
CA GLU A 132 9.27 3.16 -4.02
C GLU A 132 8.80 4.36 -4.84
N ARG A 133 8.15 4.09 -5.98
CA ARG A 133 7.64 5.15 -6.87
C ARG A 133 6.51 5.94 -6.19
N THR A 134 5.52 5.26 -5.60
CA THR A 134 4.42 5.97 -4.94
C THR A 134 4.90 6.72 -3.70
N HIS A 135 5.83 6.13 -2.95
CA HIS A 135 6.45 6.82 -1.82
C HIS A 135 7.14 8.11 -2.28
N GLY A 136 7.92 8.03 -3.35
CA GLY A 136 8.62 9.19 -3.91
C GLY A 136 7.66 10.27 -4.39
N THR A 137 6.57 9.88 -5.01
CA THR A 137 5.54 10.83 -5.46
C THR A 137 4.95 11.59 -4.27
N LEU A 138 4.56 10.90 -3.21
CA LEU A 138 3.98 11.55 -2.04
C LEU A 138 5.00 12.42 -1.30
N SER A 139 6.24 11.98 -1.20
CA SER A 139 7.30 12.79 -0.58
C SER A 139 7.50 14.11 -1.34
N THR A 140 7.48 14.05 -2.67
CA THR A 140 7.62 15.25 -3.50
C THR A 140 6.41 16.18 -3.35
N LEU A 141 5.20 15.63 -3.42
CA LEU A 141 3.98 16.42 -3.28
C LEU A 141 3.90 17.11 -1.91
N LYS A 142 4.24 16.39 -0.86
CA LYS A 142 4.22 16.95 0.50
C LYS A 142 5.16 18.14 0.64
N ARG A 143 6.33 18.09 -0.01
CA ARG A 143 7.31 19.17 0.06
C ARG A 143 6.88 20.41 -0.75
N THR A 144 6.04 20.22 -1.76
CA THR A 144 5.62 21.35 -2.62
C THR A 144 4.36 22.04 -2.16
N VAL A 145 3.60 21.44 -1.22
CA VAL A 145 2.36 22.03 -0.68
C VAL A 145 2.68 22.77 0.63
N HIS A 146 2.35 24.05 0.65
CA HIS A 146 2.60 24.92 1.81
C HIS A 146 1.33 25.23 2.58
#